data_3284af6ff31a7a94f793dcacacabf4dd
#
_entry.id   3284af6ff31a7a94f793dcacacabf4dd
#
_cell.length_a   1.000
_cell.length_b   1.000
_cell.length_c   1.000
_cell.angle_alpha   90.00
_cell.angle_beta   90.00
_cell.angle_gamma   90.00
#
_symmetry.space_group_name_H-M   'P 1'
#
loop_
_entity.id
_entity.type
_entity.pdbx_description
1 polymer ?
#
loop_
_entity_poly.entity_id
_entity_poly.type
_entity_poly.pdbx_seq_one_letter_code
_entity_poly.pdbx_strand_id
1 'polypeptide(L)'
;PSYTFVSTADAFVLRGATCVFVDIRPDTMNIDETKIEEAITEKTKAIVPVHYAGVSCAMDEIMAIAKKYNLKVVEDAAQGVNAFYKGKALGTIGDFGCYSFHETKNYSMGEGGAILFQDDRYLEPAEILREKGTNRSQYFRGQIDKYTWVGYGSSYLPSDMNAAYLWAQLEEADKINDKRLSIWNFYHEELKELEDKGVLERPYIPEYATHNAHMYYIKVKDLRVRTKLLAYLKERGILSVFHYVPLHSATAGKKFGRFHGEDVYTTKESERLCRLPMYYSLSLEEAAEVVKALKEFPEYETIEDR
;
A
#
# COMPACT_ATOMS: atom_id res chain seq x y z
N PRO A 1 -8.62 4.33 -4.77
CA PRO A 1 -9.36 3.14 -4.34
C PRO A 1 -9.84 3.29 -2.90
N SER A 2 -10.89 2.55 -2.53
CA SER A 2 -11.28 2.44 -1.11
C SER A 2 -10.67 1.21 -0.41
N TYR A 3 -10.04 0.34 -1.18
CA TYR A 3 -9.26 -0.77 -0.66
C TYR A 3 -7.86 -0.29 -0.29
N THR A 4 -7.75 0.34 0.88
CA THR A 4 -6.51 0.93 1.38
C THR A 4 -6.58 1.16 2.89
N PHE A 5 -5.46 1.56 3.48
CA PHE A 5 -5.41 2.01 4.87
C PHE A 5 -6.04 3.41 5.02
N VAL A 6 -6.58 3.69 6.20
CA VAL A 6 -7.33 4.94 6.47
C VAL A 6 -6.52 6.21 6.20
N SER A 7 -5.21 6.20 6.45
CA SER A 7 -4.34 7.38 6.28
C SER A 7 -4.30 7.89 4.85
N THR A 8 -4.50 7.02 3.84
CA THR A 8 -4.60 7.44 2.43
C THR A 8 -5.72 8.46 2.21
N ALA A 9 -6.88 8.25 2.84
CA ALA A 9 -8.03 9.14 2.71
C ALA A 9 -8.00 10.26 3.75
N ASP A 10 -7.63 9.96 5.00
CA ASP A 10 -7.74 10.86 6.13
C ASP A 10 -6.89 12.12 5.96
N ALA A 11 -5.71 12.02 5.35
CA ALA A 11 -4.85 13.15 5.05
C ALA A 11 -5.56 14.23 4.22
N PHE A 12 -6.41 13.85 3.28
CA PHE A 12 -7.20 14.76 2.45
C PHE A 12 -8.46 15.24 3.16
N VAL A 13 -9.13 14.36 3.91
CA VAL A 13 -10.32 14.70 4.71
C VAL A 13 -9.98 15.75 5.75
N LEU A 14 -8.85 15.67 6.43
CA LEU A 14 -8.34 16.70 7.36
C LEU A 14 -8.14 18.07 6.71
N ARG A 15 -8.02 18.13 5.39
CA ARG A 15 -7.93 19.37 4.60
C ARG A 15 -9.28 19.78 3.97
N GLY A 16 -10.37 19.13 4.35
CA GLY A 16 -11.73 19.43 3.88
C GLY A 16 -12.09 18.80 2.53
N ALA A 17 -11.29 17.87 2.02
CA ALA A 17 -11.60 17.19 0.78
C ALA A 17 -12.70 16.13 0.98
N THR A 18 -13.46 15.88 -0.10
CA THR A 18 -14.36 14.73 -0.20
C THR A 18 -13.66 13.66 -1.03
N CYS A 19 -13.52 12.45 -0.47
CA CYS A 19 -12.95 11.31 -1.18
C CYS A 19 -13.97 10.71 -2.15
N VAL A 20 -13.60 10.55 -3.41
CA VAL A 20 -14.39 9.84 -4.42
C VAL A 20 -13.67 8.54 -4.72
N PHE A 21 -14.24 7.44 -4.26
CA PHE A 21 -13.67 6.12 -4.45
C PHE A 21 -14.17 5.50 -5.76
N VAL A 22 -13.29 4.84 -6.48
CA VAL A 22 -13.59 4.03 -7.65
C VAL A 22 -13.18 2.57 -7.39
N ASP A 23 -13.69 1.66 -8.21
CA ASP A 23 -13.42 0.23 -8.06
C ASP A 23 -11.93 -0.10 -8.30
N ILE A 24 -11.57 -1.32 -7.93
CA ILE A 24 -10.22 -1.85 -8.07
C ILE A 24 -10.15 -2.89 -9.18
N ARG A 25 -8.94 -3.15 -9.64
CA ARG A 25 -8.61 -4.32 -10.45
C ARG A 25 -8.63 -5.57 -9.57
N PRO A 26 -9.33 -6.63 -9.96
CA PRO A 26 -9.38 -7.86 -9.17
C PRO A 26 -8.03 -8.60 -9.12
N ASP A 27 -7.18 -8.43 -10.14
CA ASP A 27 -5.88 -9.11 -10.25
C ASP A 27 -4.82 -8.54 -9.31
N THR A 28 -4.68 -7.21 -9.24
CA THR A 28 -3.63 -6.53 -8.47
C THR A 28 -4.12 -5.91 -7.17
N MET A 29 -5.42 -5.80 -6.96
CA MET A 29 -6.07 -5.05 -5.86
C MET A 29 -5.82 -3.53 -5.92
N ASN A 30 -5.16 -3.04 -6.95
CA ASN A 30 -4.90 -1.63 -7.19
C ASN A 30 -6.12 -0.94 -7.78
N ILE A 31 -6.13 0.41 -7.79
CA ILE A 31 -7.17 1.18 -8.44
C ILE A 31 -7.36 0.74 -9.90
N ASP A 32 -8.61 0.58 -10.33
CA ASP A 32 -8.92 0.37 -11.76
C ASP A 32 -8.80 1.71 -12.49
N GLU A 33 -7.73 1.86 -13.26
CA GLU A 33 -7.44 3.08 -14.01
C GLU A 33 -8.54 3.43 -15.02
N THR A 34 -9.27 2.44 -15.52
CA THR A 34 -10.37 2.64 -16.47
C THR A 34 -11.59 3.32 -15.84
N LYS A 35 -11.70 3.29 -14.50
CA LYS A 35 -12.78 3.88 -13.73
C LYS A 35 -12.50 5.31 -13.24
N ILE A 36 -11.29 5.80 -13.44
CA ILE A 36 -10.88 7.11 -12.90
C ILE A 36 -11.58 8.24 -13.67
N GLU A 37 -11.55 8.18 -15.00
CA GLU A 37 -11.99 9.31 -15.84
C GLU A 37 -13.47 9.65 -15.63
N GLU A 38 -14.35 8.65 -15.50
CA GLU A 38 -15.78 8.85 -15.27
C GLU A 38 -16.11 9.45 -13.88
N ALA A 39 -15.20 9.35 -12.93
CA ALA A 39 -15.36 9.92 -11.59
C ALA A 39 -14.91 11.39 -11.50
N ILE A 40 -14.23 11.91 -12.52
CA ILE A 40 -13.68 13.27 -12.53
C ILE A 40 -14.81 14.30 -12.68
N THR A 41 -14.71 15.37 -11.89
CA THR A 41 -15.57 16.53 -11.96
C THR A 41 -14.73 17.82 -11.91
N GLU A 42 -15.33 18.99 -12.12
CA GLU A 42 -14.67 20.29 -11.96
C GLU A 42 -14.07 20.51 -10.57
N LYS A 43 -14.56 19.79 -9.55
CA LYS A 43 -14.06 19.85 -8.18
C LYS A 43 -12.87 18.93 -7.92
N THR A 44 -12.59 18.01 -8.83
CA THR A 44 -11.47 17.06 -8.67
C THR A 44 -10.13 17.81 -8.71
N LYS A 45 -9.25 17.51 -7.77
CA LYS A 45 -7.93 18.16 -7.63
C LYS A 45 -6.76 17.20 -7.75
N ALA A 46 -6.97 15.94 -7.34
CA ALA A 46 -5.91 14.95 -7.36
C ALA A 46 -6.44 13.54 -7.60
N ILE A 47 -5.58 12.69 -8.13
CA ILE A 47 -5.74 11.24 -8.20
C ILE A 47 -4.74 10.65 -7.19
N VAL A 48 -5.21 9.68 -6.38
CA VAL A 48 -4.39 9.06 -5.33
C VAL A 48 -4.34 7.55 -5.58
N PRO A 49 -3.40 7.06 -6.41
CA PRO A 49 -3.16 5.62 -6.55
C PRO A 49 -2.48 5.08 -5.30
N VAL A 50 -2.80 3.83 -4.95
CA VAL A 50 -2.17 3.09 -3.85
C VAL A 50 -1.46 1.88 -4.45
N HIS A 51 -0.16 1.76 -4.23
CA HIS A 51 0.63 0.63 -4.72
C HIS A 51 0.53 -0.56 -3.76
N TYR A 52 -0.60 -1.27 -3.83
CA TYR A 52 -0.91 -2.36 -2.91
C TYR A 52 0.10 -3.50 -3.00
N ALA A 53 0.50 -4.02 -1.84
CA ALA A 53 1.48 -5.11 -1.70
C ALA A 53 2.88 -4.81 -2.31
N GLY A 54 3.18 -3.55 -2.59
CA GLY A 54 4.39 -3.15 -3.30
C GLY A 54 4.32 -3.39 -4.81
N VAL A 55 3.11 -3.61 -5.35
CA VAL A 55 2.86 -3.77 -6.79
C VAL A 55 2.35 -2.46 -7.37
N SER A 56 2.96 -2.00 -8.46
CA SER A 56 2.60 -0.73 -9.10
C SER A 56 1.18 -0.72 -9.64
N CYS A 57 0.50 0.41 -9.51
CA CYS A 57 -0.64 0.76 -10.36
C CYS A 57 -0.19 0.95 -11.83
N ALA A 58 -1.14 0.98 -12.77
CA ALA A 58 -0.92 1.32 -14.18
C ALA A 58 -0.63 2.83 -14.31
N MET A 59 0.62 3.24 -14.03
CA MET A 59 0.97 4.65 -13.85
C MET A 59 0.94 5.45 -15.14
N ASP A 60 1.25 4.85 -16.31
CA ASP A 60 1.21 5.59 -17.57
C ASP A 60 -0.22 6.06 -17.88
N GLU A 61 -1.22 5.21 -17.67
CA GLU A 61 -2.64 5.49 -17.86
C GLU A 61 -3.12 6.55 -16.87
N ILE A 62 -2.76 6.39 -15.58
CA ILE A 62 -3.11 7.35 -14.52
C ILE A 62 -2.51 8.73 -14.82
N MET A 63 -1.23 8.79 -15.21
CA MET A 63 -0.56 10.05 -15.55
C MET A 63 -1.13 10.70 -16.81
N ALA A 64 -1.54 9.90 -17.81
CA ALA A 64 -2.22 10.42 -19.00
C ALA A 64 -3.57 11.08 -18.65
N ILE A 65 -4.38 10.44 -17.79
CA ILE A 65 -5.63 11.00 -17.30
C ILE A 65 -5.38 12.28 -16.50
N ALA A 66 -4.43 12.26 -15.56
CA ALA A 66 -4.08 13.42 -14.75
C ALA A 66 -3.65 14.61 -15.61
N LYS A 67 -2.83 14.38 -16.63
CA LYS A 67 -2.42 15.40 -17.59
C LYS A 67 -3.60 15.97 -18.39
N LYS A 68 -4.50 15.11 -18.87
CA LYS A 68 -5.68 15.51 -19.64
C LYS A 68 -6.59 16.46 -18.86
N TYR A 69 -6.74 16.23 -17.56
CA TYR A 69 -7.63 17.00 -16.69
C TYR A 69 -6.90 18.00 -15.80
N ASN A 70 -5.60 18.19 -15.99
CA ASN A 70 -4.75 19.07 -15.16
C ASN A 70 -4.86 18.77 -13.67
N LEU A 71 -4.83 17.48 -13.30
CA LEU A 71 -4.91 17.00 -11.94
C LEU A 71 -3.52 16.67 -11.39
N LYS A 72 -3.38 16.73 -10.07
CA LYS A 72 -2.19 16.23 -9.38
C LYS A 72 -2.28 14.74 -9.14
N VAL A 73 -1.13 14.06 -9.13
CA VAL A 73 -1.04 12.65 -8.74
C VAL A 73 -0.21 12.56 -7.46
N VAL A 74 -0.84 11.97 -6.43
CA VAL A 74 -0.19 11.71 -5.14
C VAL A 74 -0.12 10.19 -4.94
N GLU A 75 1.06 9.62 -5.14
CA GLU A 75 1.26 8.18 -4.98
C GLU A 75 1.28 7.81 -3.48
N ASP A 76 0.34 6.98 -3.05
CA ASP A 76 0.50 6.26 -1.80
C ASP A 76 1.43 5.06 -2.05
N ALA A 77 2.70 5.29 -1.84
CA ALA A 77 3.76 4.30 -1.94
C ALA A 77 4.19 3.79 -0.56
N ALA A 78 3.28 3.81 0.43
CA ALA A 78 3.54 3.33 1.78
C ALA A 78 4.00 1.86 1.84
N GLN A 79 3.75 1.09 0.80
CA GLN A 79 4.20 -0.29 0.62
C GLN A 79 5.22 -0.42 -0.52
N GLY A 80 5.66 0.70 -1.13
CA GLY A 80 6.36 0.75 -2.41
C GLY A 80 7.87 1.01 -2.33
N VAL A 81 8.47 1.15 -1.13
CA VAL A 81 9.92 1.35 -1.01
C VAL A 81 10.67 0.17 -1.64
N ASN A 82 11.60 0.45 -2.54
CA ASN A 82 12.34 -0.55 -3.32
C ASN A 82 11.45 -1.41 -4.24
N ALA A 83 10.35 -0.82 -4.73
CA ALA A 83 9.51 -1.37 -5.80
C ALA A 83 9.44 -0.39 -6.98
N PHE A 84 9.18 -0.89 -8.20
CA PHE A 84 9.35 -0.09 -9.41
C PHE A 84 8.22 -0.30 -10.41
N TYR A 85 7.94 0.76 -11.19
CA TYR A 85 7.12 0.74 -12.40
C TYR A 85 8.01 1.01 -13.62
N LYS A 86 8.18 0.04 -14.51
CA LYS A 86 9.03 0.17 -15.70
C LYS A 86 10.42 0.75 -15.38
N GLY A 87 11.01 0.29 -14.25
CA GLY A 87 12.32 0.74 -13.77
C GLY A 87 12.34 2.08 -13.02
N LYS A 88 11.21 2.77 -12.85
CA LYS A 88 11.08 3.98 -12.03
C LYS A 88 10.60 3.62 -10.63
N ALA A 89 11.25 4.13 -9.59
CA ALA A 89 10.86 3.87 -8.21
C ALA A 89 9.44 4.37 -7.94
N LEU A 90 8.62 3.56 -7.27
CA LEU A 90 7.29 3.97 -6.83
C LEU A 90 7.38 5.15 -5.87
N GLY A 91 6.44 6.08 -5.97
CA GLY A 91 6.48 7.34 -5.22
C GLY A 91 7.28 8.46 -5.91
N THR A 92 7.90 8.19 -7.08
CA THR A 92 8.66 9.20 -7.84
C THR A 92 8.09 9.49 -9.23
N ILE A 93 6.90 8.99 -9.54
CA ILE A 93 6.30 9.08 -10.87
C ILE A 93 5.27 10.21 -10.93
N GLY A 94 4.44 10.34 -9.90
CA GLY A 94 3.47 11.41 -9.76
C GLY A 94 4.08 12.75 -9.33
N ASP A 95 3.23 13.72 -9.02
CA ASP A 95 3.68 15.01 -8.48
C ASP A 95 4.25 14.87 -7.06
N PHE A 96 3.67 13.97 -6.27
CA PHE A 96 4.09 13.62 -4.91
C PHE A 96 4.05 12.11 -4.71
N GLY A 97 4.93 11.62 -3.85
CA GLY A 97 4.90 10.26 -3.35
C GLY A 97 5.07 10.23 -1.84
N CYS A 98 4.43 9.26 -1.20
CA CYS A 98 4.47 9.09 0.24
C CYS A 98 4.99 7.71 0.59
N TYR A 99 6.13 7.64 1.29
CA TYR A 99 6.65 6.42 1.89
C TYR A 99 6.25 6.32 3.36
N SER A 100 6.06 5.11 3.82
CA SER A 100 5.86 4.80 5.23
C SER A 100 7.01 3.97 5.77
N PHE A 101 7.49 4.36 6.94
CA PHE A 101 8.46 3.61 7.73
C PHE A 101 7.87 3.18 9.08
N HIS A 102 6.55 2.94 9.09
CA HIS A 102 5.85 2.32 10.21
C HIS A 102 6.42 0.91 10.50
N GLU A 103 6.28 0.42 11.73
CA GLU A 103 6.85 -0.86 12.18
C GLU A 103 6.45 -2.08 11.32
N THR A 104 5.31 -2.01 10.62
CA THR A 104 4.83 -3.09 9.75
C THR A 104 5.44 -3.09 8.35
N LYS A 105 6.27 -2.11 8.00
CA LYS A 105 6.85 -1.98 6.66
C LYS A 105 8.15 -2.79 6.50
N ASN A 106 8.62 -2.90 5.26
CA ASN A 106 9.86 -3.64 4.96
C ASN A 106 11.08 -3.01 5.64
N TYR A 107 11.07 -1.69 5.77
CA TYR A 107 12.06 -0.88 6.47
C TYR A 107 11.32 0.00 7.47
N SER A 108 11.75 0.02 8.72
CA SER A 108 10.98 0.63 9.82
C SER A 108 11.82 1.58 10.66
N MET A 109 11.16 2.61 11.15
CA MET A 109 11.67 3.48 12.22
C MET A 109 10.69 3.56 13.40
N GLY A 110 9.81 2.55 13.54
CA GLY A 110 8.69 2.57 14.47
C GLY A 110 7.52 3.35 13.88
N GLU A 111 7.55 4.66 13.98
CA GLU A 111 6.65 5.59 13.31
C GLU A 111 7.45 6.58 12.47
N GLY A 112 7.07 6.76 11.22
CA GLY A 112 7.69 7.73 10.34
C GLY A 112 7.35 7.51 8.87
N GLY A 113 7.86 8.41 8.04
CA GLY A 113 7.65 8.39 6.60
C GLY A 113 8.50 9.41 5.88
N ALA A 114 8.38 9.43 4.57
CA ALA A 114 8.99 10.43 3.72
C ALA A 114 8.00 10.90 2.65
N ILE A 115 8.06 12.18 2.33
CA ILE A 115 7.42 12.75 1.14
C ILE A 115 8.46 12.94 0.06
N LEU A 116 8.12 12.56 -1.16
CA LEU A 116 8.94 12.71 -2.35
C LEU A 116 8.23 13.65 -3.34
N PHE A 117 8.98 14.52 -3.97
CA PHE A 117 8.52 15.39 -5.05
C PHE A 117 9.73 15.85 -5.88
N GLN A 118 9.50 16.20 -7.15
CA GLN A 118 10.58 16.60 -8.06
C GLN A 118 10.61 18.11 -8.32
N ASP A 119 9.55 18.83 -7.94
CA ASP A 119 9.42 20.26 -8.18
C ASP A 119 9.93 21.05 -6.98
N ASP A 120 11.05 21.75 -7.16
CA ASP A 120 11.73 22.52 -6.11
C ASP A 120 10.84 23.61 -5.48
N ARG A 121 9.75 24.01 -6.15
CA ARG A 121 8.77 24.97 -5.58
C ARG A 121 8.12 24.45 -4.30
N TYR A 122 8.13 23.15 -4.08
CA TYR A 122 7.56 22.54 -2.87
C TYR A 122 8.58 22.37 -1.74
N LEU A 123 9.87 22.59 -1.97
CA LEU A 123 10.91 22.34 -0.97
C LEU A 123 10.71 23.22 0.28
N GLU A 124 10.68 24.53 0.12
CA GLU A 124 10.49 25.46 1.25
C GLU A 124 9.13 25.24 1.95
N PRO A 125 7.99 25.16 1.26
CA PRO A 125 6.72 24.83 1.89
C PRO A 125 6.73 23.50 2.67
N ALA A 126 7.38 22.47 2.15
CA ALA A 126 7.48 21.17 2.82
C ALA A 126 8.31 21.24 4.11
N GLU A 127 9.45 21.96 4.09
CA GLU A 127 10.26 22.19 5.27
C GLU A 127 9.48 22.95 6.36
N ILE A 128 8.77 24.01 5.98
CA ILE A 128 7.94 24.79 6.91
C ILE A 128 6.85 23.92 7.53
N LEU A 129 6.11 23.17 6.72
CA LEU A 129 5.07 22.23 7.19
C LEU A 129 5.64 21.20 8.15
N ARG A 130 6.78 20.62 7.82
CA ARG A 130 7.46 19.59 8.61
C ARG A 130 7.91 20.10 9.98
N GLU A 131 8.34 21.38 10.05
CA GLU A 131 8.92 21.98 11.23
C GLU A 131 7.98 23.01 11.92
N LYS A 132 6.76 22.61 12.20
CA LYS A 132 5.79 23.37 13.02
C LYS A 132 5.37 24.72 12.42
N GLY A 133 5.48 24.87 11.10
CA GLY A 133 5.16 26.15 10.43
C GLY A 133 6.25 27.21 10.59
N THR A 134 7.48 26.82 10.92
CA THR A 134 8.62 27.72 11.08
C THR A 134 9.59 27.64 9.91
N ASN A 135 10.36 28.72 9.71
CA ASN A 135 11.45 28.75 8.72
C ASN A 135 12.81 28.34 9.35
N ARG A 136 12.78 27.42 10.30
CA ARG A 136 13.96 26.95 11.06
C ARG A 136 15.05 26.34 10.17
N SER A 137 14.67 25.62 9.10
CA SER A 137 15.64 25.06 8.15
C SER A 137 16.51 26.13 7.48
N GLN A 138 15.91 27.31 7.15
CA GLN A 138 16.64 28.44 6.59
C GLN A 138 17.64 29.03 7.62
N TYR A 139 17.27 29.06 8.88
CA TYR A 139 18.17 29.51 9.97
C TYR A 139 19.41 28.59 10.07
N PHE A 140 19.24 27.29 10.08
CA PHE A 140 20.36 26.36 10.14
C PHE A 140 21.27 26.40 8.91
N ARG A 141 20.74 26.79 7.75
CA ARG A 141 21.55 27.04 6.56
C ARG A 141 22.20 28.43 6.51
N GLY A 142 22.03 29.26 7.56
CA GLY A 142 22.59 30.61 7.64
C GLY A 142 21.95 31.61 6.66
N GLN A 143 20.76 31.32 6.17
CA GLN A 143 20.02 32.18 5.22
C GLN A 143 19.26 33.31 5.91
N ILE A 144 18.99 33.16 7.21
CA ILE A 144 18.29 34.14 8.05
C ILE A 144 18.93 34.18 9.45
N ASP A 145 18.87 35.31 10.13
CA ASP A 145 19.46 35.51 11.46
C ASP A 145 18.63 34.91 12.59
N LYS A 146 17.32 34.80 12.42
CA LYS A 146 16.37 34.25 13.38
C LYS A 146 15.25 33.54 12.67
N TYR A 147 14.84 32.37 13.18
CA TYR A 147 13.63 31.72 12.71
C TYR A 147 12.40 32.15 13.48
N THR A 148 11.26 32.08 12.84
CA THR A 148 9.96 32.46 13.42
C THR A 148 8.84 31.57 12.86
N TRP A 149 7.65 31.72 13.40
CA TRP A 149 6.45 31.10 12.85
C TRP A 149 5.97 31.86 11.61
N VAL A 150 5.95 31.18 10.46
CA VAL A 150 5.67 31.80 9.15
C VAL A 150 4.45 31.18 8.45
N GLY A 151 3.93 30.05 8.91
CA GLY A 151 2.81 29.39 8.24
C GLY A 151 2.24 28.20 9.01
N TYR A 152 1.40 27.44 8.33
CA TYR A 152 0.88 26.19 8.87
C TYR A 152 1.98 25.13 8.96
N GLY A 153 1.89 24.26 9.96
CA GLY A 153 2.78 23.12 10.10
C GLY A 153 2.47 22.30 11.34
N SER A 154 3.17 21.16 11.45
CA SER A 154 3.12 20.30 12.62
C SER A 154 4.48 19.68 12.91
N SER A 155 4.59 18.93 14.00
CA SER A 155 5.82 18.24 14.38
C SER A 155 5.91 16.91 13.62
N TYR A 156 6.41 16.95 12.38
CA TYR A 156 6.57 15.77 11.53
C TYR A 156 7.99 15.19 11.52
N LEU A 157 8.94 15.86 12.17
CA LEU A 157 10.31 15.37 12.26
C LEU A 157 10.37 14.12 13.16
N PRO A 158 10.98 13.02 12.70
CA PRO A 158 11.32 11.90 13.58
C PRO A 158 12.42 12.30 14.57
N SER A 159 12.59 11.49 15.62
CA SER A 159 13.77 11.61 16.45
C SER A 159 15.03 11.10 15.75
N ASP A 160 16.21 11.57 16.14
CA ASP A 160 17.48 11.09 15.60
C ASP A 160 17.69 9.59 15.86
N MET A 161 17.15 9.06 16.96
CA MET A 161 17.19 7.62 17.25
C MET A 161 16.39 6.81 16.23
N ASN A 162 15.19 7.26 15.89
CA ASN A 162 14.37 6.61 14.89
C ASN A 162 15.02 6.69 13.50
N ALA A 163 15.58 7.86 13.17
CA ALA A 163 16.29 8.06 11.90
C ALA A 163 17.54 7.16 11.80
N ALA A 164 18.33 7.04 12.86
CA ALA A 164 19.48 6.15 12.89
C ALA A 164 19.08 4.66 12.77
N TYR A 165 17.98 4.27 13.41
CA TYR A 165 17.44 2.91 13.30
C TYR A 165 17.01 2.58 11.85
N LEU A 166 16.35 3.52 11.18
CA LEU A 166 16.01 3.37 9.77
C LEU A 166 17.25 3.34 8.88
N TRP A 167 18.21 4.22 9.14
CA TRP A 167 19.45 4.30 8.36
C TRP A 167 20.16 2.95 8.28
N ALA A 168 20.35 2.29 9.42
CA ALA A 168 20.98 0.98 9.47
C ALA A 168 20.24 -0.09 8.64
N GLN A 169 18.91 -0.02 8.54
CA GLN A 169 18.14 -0.93 7.69
C GLN A 169 18.25 -0.58 6.21
N LEU A 170 18.32 0.71 5.87
CA LEU A 170 18.47 1.14 4.48
C LEU A 170 19.85 0.79 3.92
N GLU A 171 20.91 0.74 4.75
CA GLU A 171 22.23 0.23 4.34
C GLU A 171 22.19 -1.27 3.98
N GLU A 172 21.24 -2.03 4.55
CA GLU A 172 21.02 -3.46 4.27
C GLU A 172 19.78 -3.71 3.37
N ALA A 173 19.29 -2.68 2.67
CA ALA A 173 18.00 -2.73 1.98
C ALA A 173 17.92 -3.86 0.95
N ASP A 174 18.95 -4.06 0.16
CA ASP A 174 18.98 -5.12 -0.86
C ASP A 174 18.91 -6.50 -0.22
N LYS A 175 19.69 -6.74 0.83
CA LYS A 175 19.66 -8.00 1.58
C LYS A 175 18.30 -8.29 2.22
N ILE A 176 17.65 -7.26 2.77
CA ILE A 176 16.30 -7.39 3.34
C ILE A 176 15.32 -7.73 2.24
N ASN A 177 15.40 -7.05 1.10
CA ASN A 177 14.50 -7.28 -0.03
C ASN A 177 14.68 -8.66 -0.65
N ASP A 178 15.92 -9.10 -0.88
CA ASP A 178 16.25 -10.42 -1.42
C ASP A 178 15.73 -11.55 -0.53
N LYS A 179 15.89 -11.41 0.80
CA LYS A 179 15.35 -12.37 1.75
C LYS A 179 13.82 -12.43 1.69
N ARG A 180 13.14 -11.29 1.58
CA ARG A 180 11.67 -11.24 1.44
C ARG A 180 11.22 -11.85 0.12
N LEU A 181 11.91 -11.54 -0.98
CA LEU A 181 11.64 -12.13 -2.30
C LEU A 181 11.82 -13.65 -2.29
N SER A 182 12.83 -14.18 -1.59
CA SER A 182 13.01 -15.62 -1.49
C SER A 182 11.83 -16.33 -0.83
N ILE A 183 11.27 -15.74 0.24
CA ILE A 183 10.07 -16.27 0.92
C ILE A 183 8.83 -16.13 0.03
N TRP A 184 8.68 -14.96 -0.63
CA TRP A 184 7.56 -14.69 -1.53
C TRP A 184 7.53 -15.68 -2.69
N ASN A 185 8.68 -15.91 -3.35
CA ASN A 185 8.83 -16.86 -4.45
C ASN A 185 8.55 -18.29 -4.00
N PHE A 186 9.01 -18.66 -2.80
CA PHE A 186 8.73 -19.97 -2.23
C PHE A 186 7.21 -20.20 -2.09
N TYR A 187 6.48 -19.27 -1.48
CA TYR A 187 5.03 -19.35 -1.42
C TYR A 187 4.39 -19.42 -2.81
N HIS A 188 4.90 -18.62 -3.74
CA HIS A 188 4.34 -18.53 -5.07
C HIS A 188 4.46 -19.84 -5.84
N GLU A 189 5.59 -20.50 -5.78
CA GLU A 189 5.81 -21.80 -6.39
C GLU A 189 5.00 -22.92 -5.69
N GLU A 190 5.08 -23.00 -4.37
CA GLU A 190 4.48 -24.06 -3.60
C GLU A 190 2.93 -24.05 -3.60
N LEU A 191 2.32 -22.89 -3.80
CA LEU A 191 0.87 -22.74 -3.84
C LEU A 191 0.28 -22.85 -5.26
N LYS A 192 1.13 -23.05 -6.29
CA LYS A 192 0.70 -23.16 -7.68
C LYS A 192 -0.32 -24.29 -7.88
N GLU A 193 -0.09 -25.43 -7.26
CA GLU A 193 -0.98 -26.59 -7.33
C GLU A 193 -2.41 -26.28 -6.85
N LEU A 194 -2.54 -25.47 -5.79
CA LEU A 194 -3.85 -25.08 -5.25
C LEU A 194 -4.56 -24.07 -6.17
N GLU A 195 -3.81 -23.21 -6.84
CA GLU A 195 -4.37 -22.33 -7.86
C GLU A 195 -4.80 -23.11 -9.11
N ASP A 196 -3.98 -24.06 -9.58
CA ASP A 196 -4.31 -24.92 -10.73
C ASP A 196 -5.58 -25.75 -10.47
N LYS A 197 -5.85 -26.09 -9.21
CA LYS A 197 -7.11 -26.73 -8.75
C LYS A 197 -8.28 -25.75 -8.58
N GLY A 198 -8.07 -24.44 -8.74
CA GLY A 198 -9.09 -23.41 -8.61
C GLY A 198 -9.58 -23.16 -7.17
N VAL A 199 -8.85 -23.63 -6.16
CA VAL A 199 -9.26 -23.47 -4.75
C VAL A 199 -8.79 -22.15 -4.12
N LEU A 200 -7.76 -21.54 -4.68
CA LEU A 200 -7.29 -20.19 -4.32
C LEU A 200 -6.74 -19.45 -5.56
N GLU A 201 -6.53 -18.16 -5.42
CA GLU A 201 -5.81 -17.32 -6.37
C GLU A 201 -4.57 -16.75 -5.69
N ARG A 202 -3.41 -16.81 -6.39
CA ARG A 202 -2.14 -16.24 -5.94
C ARG A 202 -2.04 -14.76 -6.36
N PRO A 203 -1.12 -13.94 -5.80
CA PRO A 203 -0.89 -12.58 -6.24
C PRO A 203 -0.43 -12.54 -7.70
N TYR A 204 -1.00 -11.63 -8.48
CA TYR A 204 -0.55 -11.35 -9.83
C TYR A 204 0.42 -10.16 -9.85
N ILE A 205 1.53 -10.33 -10.54
CA ILE A 205 2.53 -9.26 -10.74
C ILE A 205 2.53 -8.90 -12.23
N PRO A 206 2.07 -7.70 -12.61
CA PRO A 206 2.14 -7.23 -13.99
C PRO A 206 3.58 -7.11 -14.50
N GLU A 207 3.80 -7.32 -15.79
CA GLU A 207 5.13 -7.22 -16.41
C GLU A 207 5.81 -5.85 -16.23
N TYR A 208 5.01 -4.80 -16.08
CA TYR A 208 5.52 -3.46 -15.85
C TYR A 208 5.99 -3.21 -14.41
N ALA A 209 5.69 -4.12 -13.48
CA ALA A 209 5.96 -3.97 -12.05
C ALA A 209 7.12 -4.85 -11.57
N THR A 210 8.02 -4.24 -10.79
CA THR A 210 8.98 -4.98 -9.96
C THR A 210 8.58 -4.74 -8.50
N HIS A 211 8.09 -5.80 -7.84
CA HIS A 211 7.61 -5.69 -6.46
C HIS A 211 8.73 -5.94 -5.43
N ASN A 212 8.47 -5.54 -4.19
CA ASN A 212 9.41 -5.62 -3.07
C ASN A 212 9.03 -6.70 -2.04
N ALA A 213 8.17 -7.64 -2.40
CA ALA A 213 7.67 -8.66 -1.48
C ALA A 213 7.16 -8.08 -0.13
N HIS A 214 6.42 -6.95 -0.20
CA HIS A 214 5.87 -6.32 1.01
C HIS A 214 4.96 -7.27 1.78
N MET A 215 4.16 -8.06 1.09
CA MET A 215 3.33 -9.11 1.66
C MET A 215 3.12 -10.23 0.66
N TYR A 216 2.74 -11.40 1.14
CA TYR A 216 2.14 -12.45 0.34
C TYR A 216 0.69 -12.63 0.77
N TYR A 217 -0.23 -12.72 -0.17
CA TYR A 217 -1.64 -12.95 0.10
C TYR A 217 -2.21 -14.00 -0.85
N ILE A 218 -3.30 -14.61 -0.45
CA ILE A 218 -4.11 -15.47 -1.30
C ILE A 218 -5.55 -14.97 -1.29
N LYS A 219 -6.29 -15.26 -2.33
CA LYS A 219 -7.74 -15.05 -2.35
C LYS A 219 -8.42 -16.42 -2.44
N VAL A 220 -9.35 -16.66 -1.53
CA VAL A 220 -10.16 -17.87 -1.51
C VAL A 220 -11.54 -17.59 -2.10
N LYS A 221 -12.43 -18.58 -2.14
CA LYS A 221 -13.73 -18.48 -2.81
C LYS A 221 -14.59 -17.31 -2.34
N ASP A 222 -14.75 -17.14 -1.03
CA ASP A 222 -15.66 -16.18 -0.42
C ASP A 222 -15.28 -15.87 1.05
N LEU A 223 -16.03 -14.92 1.67
CA LEU A 223 -15.87 -14.54 3.07
C LEU A 223 -16.01 -15.72 4.04
N ARG A 224 -16.90 -16.67 3.76
CA ARG A 224 -17.14 -17.83 4.62
C ARG A 224 -15.90 -18.73 4.64
N VAL A 225 -15.35 -19.05 3.47
CA VAL A 225 -14.13 -19.86 3.34
C VAL A 225 -12.95 -19.14 3.98
N ARG A 226 -12.78 -17.83 3.74
CA ARG A 226 -11.72 -17.03 4.38
C ARG A 226 -11.83 -17.06 5.91
N THR A 227 -13.03 -16.87 6.47
CA THR A 227 -13.24 -16.86 7.92
C THR A 227 -12.84 -18.20 8.54
N LYS A 228 -13.24 -19.30 7.93
CA LYS A 228 -12.87 -20.66 8.36
C LYS A 228 -11.36 -20.91 8.22
N LEU A 229 -10.76 -20.46 7.11
CA LEU A 229 -9.32 -20.60 6.90
C LEU A 229 -8.50 -19.84 7.95
N LEU A 230 -8.88 -18.62 8.28
CA LEU A 230 -8.19 -17.85 9.33
C LEU A 230 -8.29 -18.54 10.71
N ALA A 231 -9.44 -19.09 11.05
CA ALA A 231 -9.63 -19.84 12.30
C ALA A 231 -8.78 -21.12 12.31
N TYR A 232 -8.79 -21.90 11.22
CA TYR A 232 -8.02 -23.12 11.04
C TYR A 232 -6.52 -22.90 11.15
N LEU A 233 -5.98 -21.84 10.52
CA LEU A 233 -4.56 -21.47 10.60
C LEU A 233 -4.19 -21.04 12.01
N LYS A 234 -5.04 -20.24 12.67
CA LYS A 234 -4.82 -19.79 14.04
C LYS A 234 -4.73 -20.96 15.03
N GLU A 235 -5.57 -21.99 14.91
CA GLU A 235 -5.53 -23.19 15.74
C GLU A 235 -4.21 -23.96 15.60
N ARG A 236 -3.50 -23.75 14.49
CA ARG A 236 -2.16 -24.30 14.20
C ARG A 236 -1.01 -23.38 14.53
N GLY A 237 -1.28 -22.26 15.23
CA GLY A 237 -0.26 -21.28 15.58
C GLY A 237 0.19 -20.39 14.40
N ILE A 238 -0.51 -20.43 13.27
CA ILE A 238 -0.19 -19.63 12.09
C ILE A 238 -1.05 -18.37 12.10
N LEU A 239 -0.41 -17.21 12.29
CA LEU A 239 -1.10 -15.91 12.29
C LEU A 239 -1.26 -15.39 10.86
N SER A 240 -2.41 -15.65 10.27
CA SER A 240 -2.85 -15.06 9.01
C SER A 240 -4.00 -14.09 9.27
N VAL A 241 -4.12 -13.03 8.46
CA VAL A 241 -5.08 -11.95 8.68
C VAL A 241 -5.75 -11.52 7.38
N PHE A 242 -6.96 -10.95 7.50
CA PHE A 242 -7.60 -10.25 6.39
C PHE A 242 -6.95 -8.88 6.12
N HIS A 243 -7.28 -8.24 4.98
CA HIS A 243 -6.81 -6.90 4.61
C HIS A 243 -7.57 -6.38 3.38
N TYR A 244 -8.19 -5.28 3.40
CA TYR A 244 -8.68 -4.30 4.37
C TYR A 244 -10.21 -4.41 4.47
N VAL A 245 -10.84 -3.65 5.40
CA VAL A 245 -12.26 -3.31 5.24
C VAL A 245 -12.30 -2.10 4.30
N PRO A 246 -13.04 -2.15 3.16
CA PRO A 246 -13.07 -1.02 2.23
C PRO A 246 -13.56 0.27 2.89
N LEU A 247 -12.86 1.37 2.67
CA LEU A 247 -13.16 2.64 3.35
C LEU A 247 -14.55 3.17 3.04
N HIS A 248 -15.06 2.98 1.82
CA HIS A 248 -16.39 3.45 1.43
C HIS A 248 -17.53 2.80 2.24
N SER A 249 -17.33 1.60 2.80
CA SER A 249 -18.29 0.93 3.66
C SER A 249 -18.17 1.32 5.14
N ALA A 250 -17.03 1.89 5.54
CA ALA A 250 -16.77 2.32 6.90
C ALA A 250 -17.57 3.58 7.28
N THR A 251 -17.80 3.79 8.58
CA THR A 251 -18.57 4.94 9.10
C THR A 251 -18.00 6.28 8.64
N ALA A 252 -16.68 6.47 8.75
CA ALA A 252 -16.01 7.70 8.31
C ALA A 252 -16.01 7.84 6.79
N GLY A 253 -15.82 6.74 6.07
CA GLY A 253 -15.84 6.74 4.61
C GLY A 253 -17.18 7.16 4.02
N LYS A 254 -18.28 6.72 4.63
CA LYS A 254 -19.66 7.17 4.28
C LYS A 254 -19.91 8.65 4.59
N LYS A 255 -19.23 9.19 5.62
CA LYS A 255 -19.37 10.58 6.03
C LYS A 255 -18.54 11.53 5.16
N PHE A 256 -17.33 11.13 4.79
CA PHE A 256 -16.33 11.99 4.16
C PHE A 256 -16.06 11.66 2.69
N GLY A 257 -16.70 10.62 2.17
CA GLY A 257 -16.52 10.19 0.80
C GLY A 257 -17.76 9.59 0.19
N ARG A 258 -17.61 9.15 -1.04
CA ARG A 258 -18.64 8.38 -1.77
C ARG A 258 -17.95 7.43 -2.73
N PHE A 259 -18.59 6.33 -3.05
CA PHE A 259 -18.20 5.45 -4.13
C PHE A 259 -18.82 5.95 -5.43
N HIS A 260 -18.05 5.96 -6.53
CA HIS A 260 -18.52 6.30 -7.85
C HIS A 260 -18.67 5.03 -8.69
N GLY A 261 -19.77 4.90 -9.40
CA GLY A 261 -20.08 3.71 -10.16
C GLY A 261 -20.53 2.54 -9.26
N GLU A 262 -20.33 1.33 -9.75
CA GLU A 262 -20.70 0.07 -9.08
C GLU A 262 -19.46 -0.54 -8.39
N ASP A 263 -19.65 -1.03 -7.17
CA ASP A 263 -18.64 -1.81 -6.42
C ASP A 263 -18.73 -3.28 -6.86
N VAL A 264 -18.03 -3.59 -7.95
CA VAL A 264 -18.03 -4.96 -8.51
C VAL A 264 -16.95 -5.82 -7.82
N TYR A 265 -15.78 -5.24 -7.56
CA TYR A 265 -14.62 -5.97 -7.10
C TYR A 265 -14.16 -5.59 -5.70
N THR A 266 -14.23 -4.32 -5.32
CA THR A 266 -13.60 -3.84 -4.08
C THR A 266 -14.05 -4.61 -2.84
N THR A 267 -15.35 -4.72 -2.59
CA THR A 267 -15.89 -5.48 -1.44
C THR A 267 -15.64 -6.97 -1.61
N LYS A 268 -15.98 -7.52 -2.78
CA LYS A 268 -15.85 -8.94 -3.07
C LYS A 268 -14.41 -9.44 -2.86
N GLU A 269 -13.43 -8.76 -3.43
CA GLU A 269 -12.03 -9.18 -3.34
C GLU A 269 -11.46 -8.97 -1.92
N SER A 270 -11.88 -7.91 -1.21
CA SER A 270 -11.50 -7.69 0.19
C SER A 270 -12.00 -8.78 1.13
N GLU A 271 -13.18 -9.35 0.85
CA GLU A 271 -13.78 -10.43 1.64
C GLU A 271 -13.10 -11.79 1.42
N ARG A 272 -12.43 -11.97 0.27
CA ARG A 272 -11.75 -13.19 -0.13
C ARG A 272 -10.29 -13.25 0.31
N LEU A 273 -9.66 -12.11 0.55
CA LEU A 273 -8.22 -11.98 0.72
C LEU A 273 -7.77 -12.38 2.13
N CYS A 274 -6.72 -13.19 2.17
CA CYS A 274 -6.01 -13.63 3.37
C CYS A 274 -4.50 -13.40 3.17
N ARG A 275 -3.88 -12.67 4.09
CA ARG A 275 -2.41 -12.47 4.11
C ARG A 275 -1.75 -13.60 4.87
N LEU A 276 -0.68 -14.14 4.30
CA LEU A 276 0.16 -15.15 4.94
C LEU A 276 1.29 -14.49 5.76
N PRO A 277 1.86 -15.21 6.73
CA PRO A 277 3.05 -14.74 7.46
C PRO A 277 4.17 -14.35 6.51
N MET A 278 4.71 -13.15 6.67
CA MET A 278 5.75 -12.61 5.81
C MET A 278 6.59 -11.59 6.57
N TYR A 279 7.76 -12.00 7.07
CA TYR A 279 8.69 -11.15 7.81
C TYR A 279 10.14 -11.60 7.56
N TYR A 280 11.11 -10.72 7.84
CA TYR A 280 12.51 -10.96 7.48
C TYR A 280 13.10 -12.24 8.05
N SER A 281 12.82 -12.56 9.32
CA SER A 281 13.37 -13.75 9.99
C SER A 281 12.58 -15.03 9.74
N LEU A 282 11.49 -14.99 8.96
CA LEU A 282 10.75 -16.21 8.59
C LEU A 282 11.67 -17.16 7.80
N SER A 283 11.83 -18.39 8.28
CA SER A 283 12.58 -19.41 7.56
C SER A 283 11.74 -20.07 6.47
N LEU A 284 12.39 -20.72 5.50
CA LEU A 284 11.67 -21.47 4.46
C LEU A 284 10.99 -22.70 5.04
N GLU A 285 11.53 -23.28 6.11
CA GLU A 285 10.92 -24.39 6.85
C GLU A 285 9.61 -23.95 7.52
N GLU A 286 9.60 -22.79 8.19
CA GLU A 286 8.38 -22.21 8.76
C GLU A 286 7.36 -21.86 7.66
N ALA A 287 7.81 -21.32 6.53
CA ALA A 287 6.96 -21.06 5.38
C ALA A 287 6.37 -22.37 4.80
N ALA A 288 7.14 -23.45 4.80
CA ALA A 288 6.66 -24.78 4.36
C ALA A 288 5.55 -25.32 5.28
N GLU A 289 5.61 -25.08 6.59
CA GLU A 289 4.51 -25.44 7.50
C GLU A 289 3.23 -24.66 7.19
N VAL A 290 3.34 -23.38 6.80
CA VAL A 290 2.19 -22.59 6.35
C VAL A 290 1.59 -23.18 5.07
N VAL A 291 2.43 -23.53 4.09
CA VAL A 291 1.99 -24.15 2.83
C VAL A 291 1.32 -25.50 3.09
N LYS A 292 1.92 -26.35 3.95
CA LYS A 292 1.34 -27.62 4.35
C LYS A 292 -0.04 -27.46 4.96
N ALA A 293 -0.20 -26.51 5.91
CA ALA A 293 -1.50 -26.24 6.51
C ALA A 293 -2.54 -25.78 5.49
N LEU A 294 -2.11 -24.97 4.49
CA LEU A 294 -3.00 -24.56 3.39
C LEU A 294 -3.41 -25.76 2.53
N LYS A 295 -2.49 -26.65 2.17
CA LYS A 295 -2.78 -27.85 1.37
C LYS A 295 -3.71 -28.85 2.10
N GLU A 296 -3.66 -28.88 3.43
CA GLU A 296 -4.48 -29.74 4.29
C GLU A 296 -5.81 -29.09 4.74
N PHE A 297 -6.17 -27.89 4.26
CA PHE A 297 -7.39 -27.22 4.68
C PHE A 297 -8.65 -27.94 4.15
N PRO A 298 -9.53 -28.48 5.05
CA PRO A 298 -10.58 -29.44 4.66
C PRO A 298 -11.67 -28.83 3.76
N GLU A 299 -11.86 -27.51 3.80
CA GLU A 299 -12.93 -26.86 3.01
C GLU A 299 -12.61 -26.77 1.50
N TYR A 300 -11.37 -27.08 1.10
CA TYR A 300 -11.04 -27.18 -0.33
C TYR A 300 -11.64 -28.44 -0.96
N GLU A 301 -11.73 -29.55 -0.21
CA GLU A 301 -12.31 -30.81 -0.69
C GLU A 301 -13.82 -30.73 -0.93
N THR A 302 -14.53 -29.81 -0.24
CA THR A 302 -15.98 -29.64 -0.40
C THR A 302 -16.38 -28.79 -1.62
N ILE A 303 -15.43 -28.26 -2.37
CA ILE A 303 -15.66 -27.41 -3.55
C ILE A 303 -15.79 -28.26 -4.83
N GLU A 304 -15.16 -29.45 -4.88
CA GLU A 304 -15.20 -30.34 -6.04
C GLU A 304 -16.55 -31.09 -6.22
N ASP A 305 -17.41 -31.13 -5.21
CA ASP A 305 -18.65 -31.93 -5.19
C ASP A 305 -19.95 -31.10 -5.40
N ARG A 306 -19.89 -29.89 -6.02
CA ARG A 306 -21.13 -29.13 -6.28
C ARG A 306 -21.14 -28.43 -7.65
#